data_476fd339dbf8b3be0c1e1567f8509a63
#
_entry.id   476fd339dbf8b3be0c1e1567f8509a63
#
_cell.length_a   1.000
_cell.length_b   1.000
_cell.length_c   1.000
_cell.angle_alpha   90.00
_cell.angle_beta   90.00
_cell.angle_gamma   90.00
#
_symmetry.space_group_name_H-M   'P 1'
#
loop_
_entity.id
_entity.type
_entity.pdbx_description
1 polymer ?
#
loop_
_entity_poly.entity_id
_entity_poly.type
_entity_poly.pdbx_seq_one_letter_code
_entity_poly.pdbx_strand_id
1 'polypeptide(L)'
;TYYLSPVDGSIARGQCNVDGSDYYFTAEGIKTSGWVVLNDLKYFYEPANDGIMKREWLSDEKGNFYYFDKTDGHMLTGAQVIEGANYFFSPEGIRMTGMLSREDGCYYYDPSTGQMVVGWFAAENETYYADELGHIVTGVYEINKQPYYFTETGTLLRNGTIEVEGVTYNTTPEGVMVQVEAAMAGGEEAEAAAGTSAADGTATGE
;
A
#
# COMPACT_ATOMS: atom_id res chain seq x y z
N THR A 1 -0.88 -45.36 3.10
CA THR A 1 -1.15 -45.73 4.50
C THR A 1 -2.65 -45.57 4.76
N TYR A 2 -3.23 -46.47 5.52
CA TYR A 2 -4.61 -46.40 6.01
C TYR A 2 -4.60 -46.16 7.50
N TYR A 3 -5.65 -45.51 8.00
CA TYR A 3 -5.90 -45.40 9.44
C TYR A 3 -7.25 -46.06 9.78
N LEU A 4 -7.24 -46.91 10.76
CA LEU A 4 -8.43 -47.53 11.30
C LEU A 4 -8.83 -46.84 12.62
N SER A 5 -10.08 -46.43 12.72
CA SER A 5 -10.63 -45.87 13.95
C SER A 5 -10.41 -46.84 15.12
N PRO A 6 -9.81 -46.39 16.24
CA PRO A 6 -9.64 -47.23 17.43
C PRO A 6 -10.95 -47.53 18.14
N VAL A 7 -12.04 -46.82 17.79
CA VAL A 7 -13.36 -46.98 18.41
C VAL A 7 -14.15 -48.12 17.80
N ASP A 8 -14.16 -48.22 16.47
CA ASP A 8 -15.03 -49.16 15.73
C ASP A 8 -14.33 -49.92 14.60
N GLY A 9 -13.04 -49.69 14.38
CA GLY A 9 -12.26 -50.33 13.32
C GLY A 9 -12.57 -49.82 11.91
N SER A 10 -13.39 -48.76 11.76
CA SER A 10 -13.71 -48.22 10.45
C SER A 10 -12.50 -47.56 9.79
N ILE A 11 -12.44 -47.54 8.46
CA ILE A 11 -11.40 -46.89 7.70
C ILE A 11 -11.68 -45.37 7.70
N ALA A 12 -10.69 -44.53 8.10
CA ALA A 12 -10.76 -43.07 8.05
C ALA A 12 -10.94 -42.60 6.59
N ARG A 13 -11.80 -41.58 6.41
CA ARG A 13 -12.06 -40.91 5.13
C ARG A 13 -12.28 -39.41 5.37
N GLY A 14 -11.90 -38.57 4.39
CA GLY A 14 -11.99 -37.15 4.51
C GLY A 14 -10.97 -36.59 5.51
N GLN A 15 -11.29 -35.42 6.09
CA GLN A 15 -10.48 -34.83 7.16
C GLN A 15 -10.68 -35.59 8.46
N CYS A 16 -9.60 -36.04 9.06
CA CYS A 16 -9.63 -36.80 10.31
C CYS A 16 -8.51 -36.33 11.23
N ASN A 17 -8.84 -36.12 12.51
CA ASN A 17 -7.85 -35.90 13.55
C ASN A 17 -7.35 -37.26 14.07
N VAL A 18 -6.05 -37.44 14.04
CA VAL A 18 -5.36 -38.64 14.56
C VAL A 18 -4.28 -38.16 15.52
N ASP A 19 -4.39 -38.52 16.78
CA ASP A 19 -3.43 -38.18 17.84
C ASP A 19 -3.08 -36.68 17.90
N GLY A 20 -4.10 -35.80 17.71
CA GLY A 20 -3.93 -34.36 17.75
C GLY A 20 -3.46 -33.71 16.45
N SER A 21 -3.22 -34.46 15.39
CA SER A 21 -2.85 -33.98 14.07
C SER A 21 -3.95 -34.22 13.05
N ASP A 22 -4.17 -33.27 12.15
CA ASP A 22 -5.20 -33.36 11.13
C ASP A 22 -4.61 -33.88 9.82
N TYR A 23 -5.26 -34.90 9.26
CA TYR A 23 -4.90 -35.57 8.01
C TYR A 23 -6.06 -35.61 7.05
N TYR A 24 -5.78 -35.89 5.79
CA TYR A 24 -6.80 -36.19 4.78
C TYR A 24 -6.63 -37.58 4.23
N PHE A 25 -7.74 -38.32 4.19
CA PHE A 25 -7.85 -39.64 3.61
C PHE A 25 -8.81 -39.61 2.43
N THR A 26 -8.43 -40.25 1.30
CA THR A 26 -9.31 -40.34 0.14
C THR A 26 -10.58 -41.14 0.44
N ALA A 27 -11.50 -41.22 -0.53
CA ALA A 27 -12.70 -42.02 -0.41
C ALA A 27 -12.38 -43.56 -0.22
N GLU A 28 -11.21 -43.98 -0.71
CA GLU A 28 -10.68 -45.34 -0.53
C GLU A 28 -9.97 -45.52 0.81
N GLY A 29 -9.84 -44.45 1.63
CA GLY A 29 -9.16 -44.47 2.91
C GLY A 29 -7.64 -44.33 2.83
N ILE A 30 -7.10 -43.87 1.71
CA ILE A 30 -5.66 -43.71 1.52
C ILE A 30 -5.25 -42.28 2.05
N LYS A 31 -4.31 -42.23 3.00
CA LYS A 31 -3.73 -40.98 3.44
C LYS A 31 -3.07 -40.27 2.25
N THR A 32 -3.39 -38.98 2.05
CA THR A 32 -2.82 -38.17 0.97
C THR A 32 -2.07 -36.97 1.51
N SER A 33 -1.26 -36.37 0.67
CA SER A 33 -0.54 -35.12 0.96
C SER A 33 -0.56 -34.20 -0.27
N GLY A 34 -0.14 -32.95 -0.10
CA GLY A 34 -0.22 -31.91 -1.11
C GLY A 34 -1.54 -31.13 -1.03
N TRP A 35 -1.90 -30.52 -2.14
CA TRP A 35 -3.11 -29.70 -2.24
C TRP A 35 -4.38 -30.53 -2.31
N VAL A 36 -5.37 -30.16 -1.50
CA VAL A 36 -6.69 -30.78 -1.47
C VAL A 36 -7.75 -29.69 -1.53
N VAL A 37 -8.79 -29.89 -2.34
CA VAL A 37 -9.97 -28.98 -2.40
C VAL A 37 -11.15 -29.68 -1.78
N LEU A 38 -11.79 -29.02 -0.80
CA LEU A 38 -12.98 -29.51 -0.11
C LEU A 38 -13.98 -28.37 0.01
N ASN A 39 -15.19 -28.55 -0.53
CA ASN A 39 -16.24 -27.53 -0.48
C ASN A 39 -15.75 -26.13 -0.94
N ASP A 40 -15.03 -26.08 -2.07
CA ASP A 40 -14.42 -24.88 -2.68
C ASP A 40 -13.31 -24.24 -1.86
N LEU A 41 -12.95 -24.78 -0.71
CA LEU A 41 -11.80 -24.34 0.09
C LEU A 41 -10.56 -25.18 -0.23
N LYS A 42 -9.40 -24.55 -0.29
CA LYS A 42 -8.11 -25.20 -0.52
C LYS A 42 -7.40 -25.46 0.79
N TYR A 43 -6.81 -26.63 0.92
CA TYR A 43 -6.00 -27.08 2.05
C TYR A 43 -4.68 -27.61 1.54
N PHE A 44 -3.66 -27.59 2.39
CA PHE A 44 -2.38 -28.20 2.08
C PHE A 44 -1.97 -29.17 3.19
N TYR A 45 -1.68 -30.39 2.80
CA TYR A 45 -1.18 -31.44 3.68
C TYR A 45 0.29 -31.67 3.40
N GLU A 46 1.16 -31.29 4.34
CA GLU A 46 2.62 -31.21 4.13
C GLU A 46 3.26 -32.57 3.84
N PRO A 47 3.78 -32.83 2.61
CA PRO A 47 4.42 -34.11 2.31
C PRO A 47 5.66 -34.37 3.18
N ALA A 48 6.42 -33.30 3.48
CA ALA A 48 7.62 -33.37 4.32
C ALA A 48 7.31 -33.59 5.81
N ASN A 49 6.05 -33.38 6.22
CA ASN A 49 5.58 -33.54 7.60
C ASN A 49 4.48 -34.61 7.69
N ASP A 50 4.73 -35.77 7.13
CA ASP A 50 3.86 -36.94 7.14
C ASP A 50 2.40 -36.70 6.68
N GLY A 51 2.16 -35.64 5.90
CA GLY A 51 0.82 -35.27 5.45
C GLY A 51 -0.05 -34.63 6.51
N ILE A 52 0.55 -33.98 7.51
CA ILE A 52 -0.18 -33.16 8.49
C ILE A 52 -0.70 -31.90 7.80
N MET A 53 -1.93 -31.51 8.14
CA MET A 53 -2.57 -30.30 7.62
C MET A 53 -1.75 -29.04 7.96
N LYS A 54 -1.43 -28.26 6.94
CA LYS A 54 -0.75 -26.99 7.08
C LYS A 54 -1.66 -25.95 7.72
N ARG A 55 -1.09 -25.19 8.65
CA ARG A 55 -1.63 -23.96 9.22
C ARG A 55 -0.58 -22.87 9.15
N GLU A 56 -1.03 -21.63 9.18
CA GLU A 56 -0.14 -20.47 9.13
C GLU A 56 0.68 -20.39 7.83
N TRP A 57 1.85 -19.80 7.89
CA TRP A 57 2.66 -19.49 6.71
C TRP A 57 3.25 -20.75 6.04
N LEU A 58 3.19 -20.75 4.70
CA LEU A 58 3.88 -21.69 3.83
C LEU A 58 4.60 -20.90 2.74
N SER A 59 5.85 -21.27 2.45
CA SER A 59 6.53 -20.86 1.21
C SER A 59 6.71 -22.06 0.29
N ASP A 60 6.47 -21.87 -1.01
CA ASP A 60 6.74 -22.89 -2.00
C ASP A 60 8.16 -22.76 -2.60
N GLU A 61 8.56 -23.71 -3.44
CA GLU A 61 9.86 -23.75 -4.11
C GLU A 61 10.07 -22.57 -5.09
N LYS A 62 8.99 -21.88 -5.49
CA LYS A 62 9.03 -20.71 -6.38
C LYS A 62 9.18 -19.41 -5.61
N GLY A 63 9.17 -19.45 -4.26
CA GLY A 63 9.21 -18.29 -3.40
C GLY A 63 7.85 -17.61 -3.19
N ASN A 64 6.74 -18.25 -3.57
CA ASN A 64 5.42 -17.77 -3.22
C ASN A 64 5.12 -18.06 -1.76
N PHE A 65 4.42 -17.12 -1.12
CA PHE A 65 3.95 -17.27 0.26
C PHE A 65 2.44 -17.42 0.28
N TYR A 66 1.97 -18.34 1.13
CA TYR A 66 0.57 -18.63 1.40
C TYR A 66 0.31 -18.56 2.89
N TYR A 67 -0.92 -18.33 3.27
CA TYR A 67 -1.33 -18.43 4.66
C TYR A 67 -2.57 -19.30 4.80
N PHE A 68 -2.53 -20.20 5.77
CA PHE A 68 -3.62 -21.09 6.11
C PHE A 68 -4.22 -20.72 7.45
N ASP A 69 -5.54 -20.71 7.55
CA ASP A 69 -6.24 -20.37 8.78
C ASP A 69 -5.75 -21.22 9.96
N LYS A 70 -5.55 -20.57 11.10
CA LYS A 70 -5.02 -21.23 12.32
C LYS A 70 -5.99 -22.26 12.89
N THR A 71 -7.31 -22.08 12.67
CA THR A 71 -8.36 -22.88 13.28
C THR A 71 -8.69 -24.10 12.45
N ASP A 72 -9.01 -23.91 11.19
CA ASP A 72 -9.51 -24.98 10.31
C ASP A 72 -8.56 -25.34 9.16
N GLY A 73 -7.50 -24.57 8.94
CA GLY A 73 -6.43 -24.87 7.99
C GLY A 73 -6.78 -24.60 6.53
N HIS A 74 -7.88 -23.89 6.21
CA HIS A 74 -8.11 -23.48 4.83
C HIS A 74 -7.18 -22.34 4.38
N MET A 75 -6.82 -22.33 3.09
CA MET A 75 -5.98 -21.29 2.49
C MET A 75 -6.71 -19.96 2.43
N LEU A 76 -6.10 -18.88 2.91
CA LEU A 76 -6.66 -17.54 2.87
C LEU A 76 -6.45 -16.87 1.50
N THR A 77 -7.44 -16.06 1.08
CA THR A 77 -7.42 -15.23 -0.13
C THR A 77 -7.95 -13.83 0.17
N GLY A 78 -7.70 -12.86 -0.73
CA GLY A 78 -8.16 -11.48 -0.55
C GLY A 78 -7.45 -10.73 0.57
N ALA A 79 -8.11 -9.70 1.10
CA ALA A 79 -7.59 -8.89 2.21
C ALA A 79 -7.69 -9.64 3.53
N GLN A 80 -6.60 -9.70 4.29
CA GLN A 80 -6.51 -10.43 5.55
C GLN A 80 -5.73 -9.63 6.58
N VAL A 81 -6.16 -9.73 7.85
CA VAL A 81 -5.41 -9.21 8.99
C VAL A 81 -4.78 -10.39 9.74
N ILE A 82 -3.46 -10.46 9.72
CA ILE A 82 -2.70 -11.53 10.34
C ILE A 82 -1.77 -10.90 11.37
N GLU A 83 -1.96 -11.24 12.64
CA GLU A 83 -1.15 -10.72 13.76
C GLU A 83 -1.08 -9.18 13.82
N GLY A 84 -2.19 -8.52 13.45
CA GLY A 84 -2.32 -7.06 13.46
C GLY A 84 -1.75 -6.34 12.24
N ALA A 85 -1.20 -7.07 11.27
CA ALA A 85 -0.74 -6.52 9.99
C ALA A 85 -1.70 -6.89 8.84
N ASN A 86 -1.88 -5.97 7.89
CA ASN A 86 -2.73 -6.17 6.73
C ASN A 86 -1.93 -6.80 5.58
N TYR A 87 -2.51 -7.82 4.97
CA TYR A 87 -1.97 -8.54 3.80
C TYR A 87 -3.04 -8.65 2.72
N PHE A 88 -2.59 -8.89 1.50
CA PHE A 88 -3.49 -9.26 0.41
C PHE A 88 -2.98 -10.52 -0.29
N PHE A 89 -3.89 -11.46 -0.52
CA PHE A 89 -3.61 -12.70 -1.22
C PHE A 89 -4.41 -12.78 -2.51
N SER A 90 -3.79 -13.25 -3.58
CA SER A 90 -4.48 -13.48 -4.85
C SER A 90 -5.58 -14.55 -4.71
N PRO A 91 -6.47 -14.73 -5.70
CA PRO A 91 -7.43 -15.84 -5.72
C PRO A 91 -6.77 -17.23 -5.63
N GLU A 92 -5.51 -17.34 -6.06
CA GLU A 92 -4.72 -18.56 -5.93
C GLU A 92 -4.11 -18.73 -4.53
N GLY A 93 -4.24 -17.72 -3.65
CA GLY A 93 -3.71 -17.69 -2.29
C GLY A 93 -2.28 -17.17 -2.19
N ILE A 94 -1.72 -16.63 -3.27
CA ILE A 94 -0.36 -16.09 -3.26
C ILE A 94 -0.36 -14.70 -2.60
N ARG A 95 0.50 -14.51 -1.60
CA ARG A 95 0.70 -13.21 -0.95
C ARG A 95 1.19 -12.17 -1.97
N MET A 96 0.45 -11.08 -2.10
CA MET A 96 0.79 -9.98 -2.99
C MET A 96 1.83 -9.05 -2.36
N THR A 97 2.66 -8.43 -3.20
CA THR A 97 3.67 -7.43 -2.83
C THR A 97 3.77 -6.37 -3.92
N GLY A 98 4.35 -5.20 -3.59
CA GLY A 98 4.44 -4.07 -4.50
C GLY A 98 3.13 -3.28 -4.64
N MET A 99 3.02 -2.52 -5.72
CA MET A 99 1.80 -1.75 -6.04
C MET A 99 0.66 -2.69 -6.43
N LEU A 100 -0.51 -2.46 -5.85
CA LEU A 100 -1.72 -3.22 -6.13
C LEU A 100 -2.91 -2.27 -6.28
N SER A 101 -3.44 -2.19 -7.50
CA SER A 101 -4.69 -1.46 -7.77
C SER A 101 -5.87 -2.38 -7.54
N ARG A 102 -6.86 -1.90 -6.80
CA ARG A 102 -8.11 -2.56 -6.47
C ARG A 102 -9.28 -1.62 -6.80
N GLU A 103 -10.50 -2.10 -6.72
CA GLU A 103 -11.71 -1.28 -6.96
C GLU A 103 -11.84 -0.11 -5.99
N ASP A 104 -11.34 -0.26 -4.76
CA ASP A 104 -11.41 0.70 -3.66
C ASP A 104 -10.18 1.61 -3.55
N GLY A 105 -9.13 1.41 -4.36
CA GLY A 105 -7.94 2.26 -4.34
C GLY A 105 -6.66 1.55 -4.78
N CYS A 106 -5.56 2.27 -4.71
CA CYS A 106 -4.23 1.75 -4.95
C CYS A 106 -3.50 1.60 -3.61
N TYR A 107 -2.80 0.48 -3.43
CA TYR A 107 -2.12 0.10 -2.20
C TYR A 107 -0.67 -0.28 -2.50
N TYR A 108 0.17 -0.23 -1.48
CA TYR A 108 1.51 -0.78 -1.56
C TYR A 108 1.74 -1.81 -0.45
N TYR A 109 2.23 -2.98 -0.85
CA TYR A 109 2.60 -4.05 0.06
C TYR A 109 4.11 -4.24 0.02
N ASP A 110 4.76 -4.14 1.17
CA ASP A 110 6.22 -4.24 1.29
C ASP A 110 6.75 -5.52 0.64
N PRO A 111 7.74 -5.45 -0.28
CA PRO A 111 8.23 -6.61 -1.01
C PRO A 111 8.81 -7.72 -0.12
N SER A 112 9.39 -7.36 1.02
CA SER A 112 10.03 -8.31 1.91
C SER A 112 9.03 -8.99 2.84
N THR A 113 8.16 -8.19 3.47
CA THR A 113 7.21 -8.67 4.48
C THR A 113 5.84 -9.02 3.92
N GLY A 114 5.43 -8.37 2.81
CA GLY A 114 4.08 -8.44 2.25
C GLY A 114 3.05 -7.65 3.06
N GLN A 115 3.46 -6.89 4.06
CA GLN A 115 2.57 -6.06 4.85
C GLN A 115 2.15 -4.81 4.08
N MET A 116 0.91 -4.40 4.22
CA MET A 116 0.41 -3.13 3.69
C MET A 116 1.16 -1.97 4.34
N VAL A 117 1.64 -1.04 3.53
CA VAL A 117 2.37 0.14 4.00
C VAL A 117 1.40 1.29 4.25
N VAL A 118 1.63 2.02 5.32
CA VAL A 118 0.93 3.26 5.70
C VAL A 118 1.98 4.35 5.95
N GLY A 119 1.67 5.59 5.59
CA GLY A 119 2.60 6.71 5.71
C GLY A 119 3.55 6.82 4.51
N TRP A 120 4.70 7.46 4.74
CA TRP A 120 5.71 7.70 3.70
C TRP A 120 6.45 6.42 3.32
N PHE A 121 6.63 6.19 2.03
CA PHE A 121 7.46 5.10 1.52
C PHE A 121 8.10 5.47 0.17
N ALA A 122 9.13 4.71 -0.20
CA ALA A 122 9.80 4.82 -1.49
C ALA A 122 9.65 3.52 -2.27
N ALA A 123 9.34 3.62 -3.56
CA ALA A 123 9.30 2.51 -4.50
C ALA A 123 9.78 3.01 -5.87
N GLU A 124 10.58 2.22 -6.59
CA GLU A 124 11.07 2.54 -7.94
C GLU A 124 11.75 3.93 -8.07
N ASN A 125 12.49 4.35 -7.02
CA ASN A 125 13.14 5.65 -6.86
C ASN A 125 12.18 6.86 -6.72
N GLU A 126 10.90 6.63 -6.58
CA GLU A 126 9.87 7.63 -6.34
C GLU A 126 9.41 7.60 -4.88
N THR A 127 8.78 8.67 -4.44
CA THR A 127 8.25 8.80 -3.08
C THR A 127 6.73 8.88 -3.14
N TYR A 128 6.10 8.17 -2.24
CA TYR A 128 4.65 8.04 -2.11
C TYR A 128 4.22 8.26 -0.66
N TYR A 129 2.95 8.48 -0.48
CA TYR A 129 2.30 8.46 0.83
C TYR A 129 1.02 7.62 0.76
N ALA A 130 0.85 6.74 1.73
CA ALA A 130 -0.39 6.01 1.93
C ALA A 130 -1.11 6.54 3.18
N ASP A 131 -2.40 6.76 3.08
CA ASP A 131 -3.24 7.19 4.20
C ASP A 131 -3.37 6.11 5.29
N GLU A 132 -4.13 6.39 6.34
CA GLU A 132 -4.34 5.45 7.46
C GLU A 132 -5.06 4.15 7.03
N LEU A 133 -5.76 4.17 5.90
CA LEU A 133 -6.42 3.00 5.32
C LEU A 133 -5.51 2.25 4.33
N GLY A 134 -4.31 2.80 4.05
CA GLY A 134 -3.34 2.24 3.12
C GLY A 134 -3.54 2.69 1.67
N HIS A 135 -4.47 3.63 1.38
CA HIS A 135 -4.64 4.15 0.03
C HIS A 135 -3.50 5.09 -0.34
N ILE A 136 -2.87 4.85 -1.48
CA ILE A 136 -1.90 5.79 -2.06
C ILE A 136 -2.63 7.05 -2.45
N VAL A 137 -2.20 8.18 -1.87
CA VAL A 137 -2.86 9.47 -2.08
C VAL A 137 -2.45 10.11 -3.41
N THR A 138 -3.35 10.91 -4.00
CA THR A 138 -3.15 11.68 -5.23
C THR A 138 -3.69 13.09 -5.05
N GLY A 139 -3.23 14.04 -5.88
CA GLY A 139 -3.64 15.43 -5.78
C GLY A 139 -3.03 16.14 -4.56
N VAL A 140 -3.73 17.14 -4.05
CA VAL A 140 -3.31 17.86 -2.84
C VAL A 140 -3.68 17.05 -1.61
N TYR A 141 -2.70 16.81 -0.76
CA TYR A 141 -2.89 16.09 0.49
C TYR A 141 -2.13 16.74 1.64
N GLU A 142 -2.79 16.94 2.79
CA GLU A 142 -2.18 17.55 3.97
C GLU A 142 -1.60 16.48 4.90
N ILE A 143 -0.31 16.61 5.19
CA ILE A 143 0.41 15.72 6.12
C ILE A 143 1.06 16.59 7.19
N ASN A 144 0.72 16.38 8.45
CA ASN A 144 1.23 17.16 9.58
C ASN A 144 1.07 18.70 9.40
N LYS A 145 -0.07 19.13 8.87
CA LYS A 145 -0.41 20.55 8.57
C LYS A 145 0.46 21.19 7.48
N GLN A 146 1.10 20.38 6.67
CA GLN A 146 1.82 20.83 5.47
C GLN A 146 1.15 20.24 4.23
N PRO A 147 0.84 21.06 3.22
CA PRO A 147 0.27 20.59 1.98
C PRO A 147 1.35 20.02 1.06
N TYR A 148 1.05 18.89 0.44
CA TYR A 148 1.87 18.21 -0.57
C TYR A 148 1.03 17.99 -1.82
N TYR A 149 1.70 17.84 -2.96
CA TYR A 149 1.04 17.43 -4.20
C TYR A 149 1.58 16.10 -4.68
N PHE A 150 0.66 15.18 -4.89
CA PHE A 150 0.95 13.87 -5.47
C PHE A 150 0.34 13.80 -6.87
N THR A 151 1.10 13.32 -7.84
CA THR A 151 0.65 13.15 -9.22
C THR A 151 -0.54 12.17 -9.31
N GLU A 152 -1.12 12.02 -10.49
CA GLU A 152 -2.18 11.02 -10.73
C GLU A 152 -1.70 9.57 -10.47
N THR A 153 -0.39 9.33 -10.57
CA THR A 153 0.23 8.04 -10.23
C THR A 153 0.60 7.90 -8.76
N GLY A 154 0.32 8.93 -7.93
CA GLY A 154 0.62 8.93 -6.50
C GLY A 154 2.06 9.33 -6.16
N THR A 155 2.89 9.75 -7.13
CA THR A 155 4.26 10.17 -6.85
C THR A 155 4.31 11.60 -6.32
N LEU A 156 5.14 11.84 -5.30
CA LEU A 156 5.34 13.17 -4.73
C LEU A 156 6.00 14.11 -5.74
N LEU A 157 5.35 15.24 -6.04
CA LEU A 157 5.93 16.29 -6.86
C LEU A 157 6.95 17.11 -6.05
N ARG A 158 8.18 17.22 -6.55
CA ARG A 158 9.28 18.00 -5.95
C ARG A 158 9.88 18.96 -6.98
N ASN A 159 10.30 20.15 -6.51
CA ASN A 159 10.94 21.18 -7.35
C ASN A 159 10.13 21.50 -8.61
N GLY A 160 8.83 21.43 -8.54
CA GLY A 160 7.91 21.66 -9.64
C GLY A 160 6.99 22.83 -9.36
N THR A 161 6.20 23.18 -10.39
CA THR A 161 5.11 24.16 -10.28
C THR A 161 3.82 23.47 -10.65
N ILE A 162 2.76 23.74 -9.90
CA ILE A 162 1.42 23.19 -10.12
C ILE A 162 0.37 24.28 -9.92
N GLU A 163 -0.67 24.26 -10.71
CA GLU A 163 -1.87 25.09 -10.55
C GLU A 163 -2.98 24.25 -9.92
N VAL A 164 -3.52 24.75 -8.81
CA VAL A 164 -4.65 24.13 -8.11
C VAL A 164 -5.73 25.18 -7.92
N GLU A 165 -6.91 24.95 -8.46
CA GLU A 165 -8.07 25.88 -8.39
C GLU A 165 -7.73 27.33 -8.79
N GLY A 166 -6.87 27.51 -9.81
CA GLY A 166 -6.46 28.81 -10.31
C GLY A 166 -5.38 29.52 -9.48
N VAL A 167 -4.83 28.85 -8.49
CA VAL A 167 -3.70 29.33 -7.67
C VAL A 167 -2.45 28.53 -8.02
N THR A 168 -1.35 29.27 -8.29
CA THR A 168 -0.05 28.65 -8.60
C THR A 168 0.72 28.35 -7.31
N TYR A 169 1.29 27.17 -7.25
CA TYR A 169 2.17 26.72 -6.16
C TYR A 169 3.49 26.20 -6.73
N ASN A 170 4.57 26.47 -6.00
CA ASN A 170 5.85 25.76 -6.18
C ASN A 170 5.97 24.68 -5.12
N THR A 171 6.63 23.56 -5.46
CA THR A 171 6.97 22.52 -4.49
C THR A 171 8.45 22.60 -4.15
N THR A 172 8.75 22.48 -2.85
CA THR A 172 10.13 22.46 -2.34
C THR A 172 10.86 21.16 -2.71
N PRO A 173 12.17 21.04 -2.44
CA PRO A 173 12.89 19.76 -2.58
C PRO A 173 12.29 18.63 -1.70
N GLU A 174 11.65 18.98 -0.60
CA GLU A 174 10.94 18.05 0.30
C GLU A 174 9.51 17.76 -0.19
N GLY A 175 9.03 18.50 -1.22
CA GLY A 175 7.72 18.34 -1.83
C GLY A 175 6.60 19.17 -1.18
N VAL A 176 6.92 20.06 -0.22
CA VAL A 176 5.92 20.93 0.41
C VAL A 176 5.46 21.99 -0.59
N MET A 177 4.15 22.18 -0.70
CA MET A 177 3.56 23.21 -1.55
C MET A 177 3.69 24.59 -0.90
N VAL A 178 4.16 25.58 -1.67
CA VAL A 178 4.27 27.00 -1.28
C VAL A 178 3.56 27.82 -2.34
N GLN A 179 2.57 28.59 -1.93
CA GLN A 179 1.84 29.48 -2.85
C GLN A 179 2.78 30.51 -3.45
N VAL A 180 2.69 30.70 -4.77
CA VAL A 180 3.37 31.79 -5.46
C VAL A 180 2.52 33.05 -5.27
N GLU A 181 3.03 34.02 -4.52
CA GLU A 181 2.37 35.33 -4.41
C GLU A 181 2.35 35.95 -5.81
N ALA A 182 1.17 36.41 -6.25
CA ALA A 182 1.07 37.21 -7.46
C ALA A 182 1.89 38.49 -7.21
N ALA A 183 2.93 38.69 -8.02
CA ALA A 183 3.64 39.97 -7.99
C ALA A 183 2.62 41.06 -8.22
N MET A 184 2.37 41.90 -7.23
CA MET A 184 1.54 43.09 -7.38
C MET A 184 2.23 43.95 -8.44
N ALA A 185 1.62 44.02 -9.62
CA ALA A 185 1.96 45.02 -10.63
C ALA A 185 1.56 46.41 -10.11
N GLY A 186 2.34 46.89 -9.15
CA GLY A 186 2.30 48.24 -8.70
C GLY A 186 3.17 49.08 -9.61
N GLY A 187 2.59 49.56 -10.70
CA GLY A 187 3.16 50.66 -11.47
C GLY A 187 3.14 51.90 -10.58
N GLU A 188 4.25 52.25 -9.99
CA GLU A 188 4.48 53.62 -9.53
C GLU A 188 4.73 54.44 -10.77
N GLU A 189 3.70 55.15 -11.25
CA GLU A 189 3.86 56.32 -12.11
C GLU A 189 4.63 57.36 -11.32
N ALA A 190 5.93 57.52 -11.63
CA ALA A 190 6.71 58.65 -11.21
C ALA A 190 6.18 59.90 -11.96
N GLU A 191 5.35 60.67 -11.29
CA GLU A 191 4.90 61.97 -11.73
C GLU A 191 6.12 62.94 -11.72
N ALA A 192 6.66 63.20 -12.92
CA ALA A 192 7.68 64.21 -13.14
C ALA A 192 7.03 65.61 -13.01
N ALA A 193 7.11 66.19 -11.84
CA ALA A 193 6.78 67.63 -11.65
C ALA A 193 7.87 68.47 -12.28
N ALA A 194 7.59 68.99 -13.47
CA ALA A 194 8.35 70.08 -14.09
C ALA A 194 8.11 71.39 -13.32
N GLY A 195 9.08 71.76 -12.51
CA GLY A 195 9.10 73.08 -11.91
C GLY A 195 9.78 74.09 -12.84
N THR A 196 9.01 74.92 -13.49
CA THR A 196 9.44 76.12 -14.25
C THR A 196 10.14 77.12 -13.43
N SER A 197 11.27 77.59 -13.99
CA SER A 197 12.03 78.76 -13.66
C SER A 197 11.21 80.04 -13.70
N ALA A 198 11.47 80.89 -12.79
CA ALA A 198 11.40 82.40 -13.04
C ALA A 198 12.52 83.10 -12.34
N ALA A 199 13.32 83.72 -13.16
CA ALA A 199 14.35 84.69 -12.78
C ALA A 199 13.71 86.02 -12.45
N ASP A 200 14.34 86.79 -11.67
CA ASP A 200 14.56 88.24 -11.70
C ASP A 200 15.01 88.67 -10.30
N GLY A 201 16.07 89.38 -10.14
CA GLY A 201 16.54 90.59 -10.75
C GLY A 201 16.84 91.57 -9.67
N THR A 202 18.03 92.15 -9.80
CA THR A 202 18.42 93.43 -9.26
C THR A 202 18.73 93.54 -7.77
N ALA A 203 19.90 93.87 -7.36
CA ALA A 203 20.83 94.99 -7.58
C ALA A 203 20.95 95.88 -6.32
N THR A 204 22.22 96.33 -6.11
CA THR A 204 22.69 97.53 -5.33
C THR A 204 22.65 97.34 -3.81
N GLY A 205 23.62 97.60 -3.12
CA GLY A 205 24.74 98.57 -3.16
C GLY A 205 25.19 98.95 -1.76
N GLU A 206 26.40 99.25 -1.68
CA GLU A 206 27.25 99.87 -0.59
C GLU A 206 27.99 98.91 0.28
#